data_3a3c61d64057cdda7a29884f629b08ea
#
_entry.id   3a3c61d64057cdda7a29884f629b08ea
#
_cell.length_a   1.000
_cell.length_b   1.000
_cell.length_c   1.000
_cell.angle_alpha   90.00
_cell.angle_beta   90.00
_cell.angle_gamma   90.00
#
_symmetry.space_group_name_H-M   'P 1'
#
loop_
_entity.id
_entity.type
_entity.pdbx_description
1 polymer ?
#
loop_
_entity_poly.entity_id
_entity_poly.type
_entity_poly.pdbx_seq_one_letter_code
_entity_poly.pdbx_strand_id
1 'polypeptide(L)'
;AMALNDPDALHKLLSANTDAVIAYLSAQRAAGAQALQVFDTWGGVLSPAMYREFSLPYLTRIARELERGEGMERTPLILFGKGNAAHLEALADSGAEGVGVDWLVELSEARRRTGGKVALQGNLDPAVLYGSPEAIRTQVGNVLASYGQGSGHVFNLGHGMSPDMNPEHVAVLVDAVHQASAR
;
A
#
# COMPACT_ATOMS: atom_id res chain seq x y z
N ALA A 1 -22.65 11.44 -1.07
CA ALA A 1 -24.06 11.64 -0.69
C ALA A 1 -24.46 10.74 0.49
N MET A 2 -24.24 9.38 0.42
CA MET A 2 -24.67 8.43 1.46
C MET A 2 -24.03 8.74 2.83
N ALA A 3 -22.72 8.95 2.89
CA ALA A 3 -22.03 9.27 4.14
C ALA A 3 -22.57 10.48 4.92
N LEU A 4 -23.23 11.42 4.25
CA LEU A 4 -23.81 12.61 4.87
C LEU A 4 -25.30 12.50 5.15
N ASN A 5 -26.02 11.71 4.33
CA ASN A 5 -27.48 11.66 4.39
C ASN A 5 -28.02 10.39 5.06
N ASP A 6 -27.25 9.31 5.06
CA ASP A 6 -27.60 8.02 5.66
C ASP A 6 -26.33 7.25 6.06
N PRO A 7 -25.61 7.73 7.07
CA PRO A 7 -24.37 7.10 7.53
C PRO A 7 -24.59 5.65 8.01
N ASP A 8 -25.75 5.35 8.62
CA ASP A 8 -26.06 4.00 9.11
C ASP A 8 -26.17 2.99 7.96
N ALA A 9 -26.80 3.38 6.85
CA ALA A 9 -26.85 2.51 5.67
C ALA A 9 -25.45 2.31 5.06
N LEU A 10 -24.61 3.35 5.05
CA LEU A 10 -23.22 3.22 4.61
C LEU A 10 -22.42 2.29 5.51
N HIS A 11 -22.55 2.39 6.83
CA HIS A 11 -21.89 1.48 7.76
C HIS A 11 -22.31 0.02 7.55
N LYS A 12 -23.59 -0.25 7.32
CA LYS A 12 -24.08 -1.60 6.98
C LYS A 12 -23.46 -2.13 5.69
N LEU A 13 -23.39 -1.29 4.65
CA LEU A 13 -22.78 -1.65 3.37
C LEU A 13 -21.28 -1.94 3.54
N LEU A 14 -20.54 -1.07 4.23
CA LEU A 14 -19.12 -1.23 4.47
C LEU A 14 -18.83 -2.48 5.33
N SER A 15 -19.66 -2.77 6.33
CA SER A 15 -19.54 -3.99 7.14
C SER A 15 -19.72 -5.24 6.28
N ALA A 16 -20.77 -5.31 5.48
CA ALA A 16 -21.03 -6.45 4.60
C ALA A 16 -19.90 -6.64 3.56
N ASN A 17 -19.38 -5.53 3.00
CA ASN A 17 -18.23 -5.58 2.10
C ASN A 17 -16.96 -6.07 2.82
N THR A 18 -16.74 -5.65 4.05
CA THR A 18 -15.61 -6.09 4.88
C THR A 18 -15.66 -7.60 5.13
N ASP A 19 -16.83 -8.14 5.47
CA ASP A 19 -17.04 -9.58 5.65
C ASP A 19 -16.68 -10.36 4.36
N ALA A 20 -17.13 -9.85 3.21
CA ALA A 20 -16.83 -10.46 1.92
C ALA A 20 -15.32 -10.40 1.58
N VAL A 21 -14.65 -9.28 1.87
CA VAL A 21 -13.20 -9.13 1.66
C VAL A 21 -12.42 -10.07 2.57
N ILE A 22 -12.79 -10.21 3.84
CA ILE A 22 -12.14 -11.16 4.77
C ILE A 22 -12.28 -12.59 4.25
N ALA A 23 -13.49 -13.00 3.85
CA ALA A 23 -13.74 -14.33 3.30
C ALA A 23 -12.93 -14.59 2.01
N TYR A 24 -12.87 -13.59 1.11
CA TYR A 24 -12.11 -13.67 -0.13
C TYR A 24 -10.60 -13.78 0.10
N LEU A 25 -10.03 -12.97 0.97
CA LEU A 25 -8.61 -13.02 1.32
C LEU A 25 -8.25 -14.32 2.04
N SER A 26 -9.13 -14.85 2.88
CA SER A 26 -8.97 -16.16 3.53
C SER A 26 -8.89 -17.28 2.50
N ALA A 27 -9.74 -17.25 1.47
CA ALA A 27 -9.70 -18.20 0.38
C ALA A 27 -8.42 -18.08 -0.47
N GLN A 28 -7.94 -16.88 -0.72
CA GLN A 28 -6.66 -16.66 -1.42
C GLN A 28 -5.48 -17.25 -0.62
N ARG A 29 -5.44 -17.00 0.69
CA ARG A 29 -4.42 -17.62 1.56
C ARG A 29 -4.50 -19.14 1.51
N ALA A 30 -5.68 -19.72 1.64
CA ALA A 30 -5.88 -21.18 1.56
C ALA A 30 -5.45 -21.75 0.21
N ALA A 31 -5.55 -20.97 -0.88
CA ALA A 31 -5.07 -21.34 -2.20
C ALA A 31 -3.55 -21.15 -2.38
N GLY A 32 -2.82 -20.69 -1.35
CA GLY A 32 -1.35 -20.60 -1.34
C GLY A 32 -0.79 -19.19 -1.56
N ALA A 33 -1.59 -18.13 -1.44
CA ALA A 33 -1.06 -16.77 -1.49
C ALA A 33 -0.10 -16.53 -0.32
N GLN A 34 1.11 -16.05 -0.62
CA GLN A 34 2.18 -15.82 0.35
C GLN A 34 2.19 -14.40 0.91
N ALA A 35 1.49 -13.49 0.27
CA ALA A 35 1.23 -12.11 0.73
C ALA A 35 -0.15 -11.68 0.25
N LEU A 36 -0.82 -10.84 1.01
CA LEU A 36 -2.13 -10.30 0.70
C LEU A 36 -2.07 -8.78 0.66
N GLN A 37 -2.88 -8.17 -0.20
CA GLN A 37 -2.96 -6.72 -0.28
C GLN A 37 -4.41 -6.26 -0.42
N VAL A 38 -4.78 -5.22 0.33
CA VAL A 38 -6.05 -4.53 0.22
C VAL A 38 -5.82 -3.15 -0.39
N PHE A 39 -6.61 -2.81 -1.40
CA PHE A 39 -6.57 -1.53 -2.08
C PHE A 39 -7.77 -0.67 -1.67
N ASP A 40 -7.50 0.43 -0.97
CA ASP A 40 -8.44 1.53 -0.72
C ASP A 40 -8.06 2.73 -1.60
N THR A 41 -8.16 2.53 -2.91
CA THR A 41 -7.65 3.50 -3.90
C THR A 41 -8.24 4.89 -3.74
N TRP A 42 -9.48 5.00 -3.28
CA TRP A 42 -10.20 6.27 -3.16
C TRP A 42 -10.33 6.79 -1.73
N GLY A 43 -9.78 6.09 -0.75
CA GLY A 43 -9.82 6.52 0.66
C GLY A 43 -9.21 7.89 0.90
N GLY A 44 -8.12 8.21 0.20
CA GLY A 44 -7.45 9.50 0.32
C GLY A 44 -8.22 10.73 -0.19
N VAL A 45 -9.37 10.55 -0.89
CA VAL A 45 -10.24 11.68 -1.27
C VAL A 45 -11.20 12.09 -0.13
N LEU A 46 -11.30 11.28 0.92
CA LEU A 46 -12.12 11.58 2.08
C LEU A 46 -11.43 12.64 2.96
N SER A 47 -12.23 13.49 3.58
CA SER A 47 -11.69 14.35 4.65
C SER A 47 -11.15 13.47 5.80
N PRO A 48 -10.20 13.97 6.61
CA PRO A 48 -9.64 13.16 7.70
C PRO A 48 -10.68 12.61 8.69
N ALA A 49 -11.76 13.35 8.94
CA ALA A 49 -12.86 12.87 9.77
C ALA A 49 -13.62 11.71 9.11
N MET A 50 -13.97 11.87 7.82
CA MET A 50 -14.68 10.85 7.07
C MET A 50 -13.83 9.60 6.84
N TYR A 51 -12.51 9.76 6.64
CA TYR A 51 -11.60 8.62 6.54
C TYR A 51 -11.58 7.81 7.85
N ARG A 52 -11.47 8.48 8.99
CA ARG A 52 -11.51 7.82 10.30
C ARG A 52 -12.84 7.14 10.61
N GLU A 53 -13.93 7.59 10.01
CA GLU A 53 -15.25 7.03 10.21
C GLU A 53 -15.59 5.91 9.21
N PHE A 54 -15.31 6.13 7.91
CA PHE A 54 -15.84 5.27 6.84
C PHE A 54 -14.78 4.42 6.10
N SER A 55 -13.49 4.58 6.39
CA SER A 55 -12.43 3.76 5.77
C SER A 55 -11.58 3.04 6.81
N LEU A 56 -10.86 3.77 7.64
CA LEU A 56 -9.88 3.21 8.59
C LEU A 56 -10.42 2.10 9.50
N PRO A 57 -11.65 2.16 10.08
CA PRO A 57 -12.15 1.10 10.93
C PRO A 57 -12.34 -0.22 10.19
N TYR A 58 -12.74 -0.17 8.93
CA TYR A 58 -12.98 -1.34 8.09
C TYR A 58 -11.65 -1.97 7.62
N LEU A 59 -10.66 -1.17 7.26
CA LEU A 59 -9.31 -1.64 6.98
C LEU A 59 -8.67 -2.28 8.21
N THR A 60 -8.83 -1.65 9.37
CA THR A 60 -8.36 -2.18 10.66
C THR A 60 -9.05 -3.50 11.01
N ARG A 61 -10.36 -3.59 10.76
CA ARG A 61 -11.14 -4.81 10.98
C ARG A 61 -10.62 -5.94 10.09
N ILE A 62 -10.38 -5.69 8.79
CA ILE A 62 -9.77 -6.68 7.89
C ILE A 62 -8.42 -7.15 8.45
N ALA A 63 -7.55 -6.22 8.84
CA ALA A 63 -6.22 -6.56 9.31
C ALA A 63 -6.22 -7.40 10.60
N ARG A 64 -7.22 -7.24 11.46
CA ARG A 64 -7.32 -7.93 12.76
C ARG A 64 -8.11 -9.22 12.72
N GLU A 65 -9.18 -9.29 11.93
CA GLU A 65 -10.07 -10.45 11.88
C GLU A 65 -9.65 -11.48 10.82
N LEU A 66 -8.87 -11.07 9.81
CA LEU A 66 -8.37 -11.98 8.81
C LEU A 66 -7.39 -12.98 9.42
N GLU A 67 -7.75 -14.25 9.40
CA GLU A 67 -6.88 -15.33 9.85
C GLU A 67 -5.69 -15.53 8.91
N ARG A 68 -4.47 -15.25 9.39
CA ARG A 68 -3.27 -15.21 8.54
C ARG A 68 -2.14 -16.12 9.01
N GLY A 69 -2.40 -16.99 9.98
CA GLY A 69 -1.39 -17.83 10.63
C GLY A 69 -0.57 -17.07 11.68
N GLU A 70 0.42 -17.73 12.28
CA GLU A 70 1.25 -17.20 13.35
C GLU A 70 2.73 -17.30 13.04
N GLY A 71 3.55 -16.52 13.73
CA GLY A 71 5.00 -16.56 13.63
C GLY A 71 5.51 -16.39 12.20
N MET A 72 6.44 -17.24 11.79
CA MET A 72 7.05 -17.22 10.45
C MET A 72 6.12 -17.68 9.33
N GLU A 73 5.03 -18.39 9.65
CA GLU A 73 4.02 -18.86 8.68
C GLU A 73 2.90 -17.83 8.46
N ARG A 74 2.97 -16.70 9.17
CA ARG A 74 1.98 -15.65 9.04
C ARG A 74 2.06 -15.00 7.66
N THR A 75 0.97 -15.06 6.91
CA THR A 75 0.83 -14.40 5.62
C THR A 75 0.73 -12.88 5.84
N PRO A 76 1.69 -12.07 5.38
CA PRO A 76 1.66 -10.62 5.59
C PRO A 76 0.52 -9.97 4.81
N LEU A 77 -0.06 -8.93 5.41
CA LEU A 77 -1.07 -8.08 4.81
C LEU A 77 -0.49 -6.68 4.57
N ILE A 78 -0.67 -6.16 3.37
CA ILE A 78 -0.33 -4.80 2.99
C ILE A 78 -1.64 -4.03 2.79
N LEU A 79 -1.76 -2.85 3.40
CA LEU A 79 -2.85 -1.91 3.15
C LEU A 79 -2.35 -0.78 2.25
N PHE A 80 -3.00 -0.57 1.13
CA PHE A 80 -2.68 0.52 0.20
C PHE A 80 -3.87 1.46 0.05
N GLY A 81 -3.59 2.77 0.04
CA GLY A 81 -4.53 3.79 -0.34
C GLY A 81 -3.83 4.96 -1.01
N LYS A 82 -4.37 5.43 -2.14
CA LYS A 82 -3.86 6.62 -2.79
C LYS A 82 -4.25 7.86 -2.00
N GLY A 83 -3.28 8.77 -1.78
CA GLY A 83 -3.50 9.98 -0.98
C GLY A 83 -3.53 9.75 0.53
N ASN A 84 -3.08 8.58 1.01
CA ASN A 84 -3.11 8.21 2.43
C ASN A 84 -2.00 8.83 3.29
N ALA A 85 -1.20 9.75 2.75
CA ALA A 85 -0.11 10.38 3.49
C ALA A 85 -0.57 11.01 4.83
N ALA A 86 -1.81 11.49 4.90
CA ALA A 86 -2.38 12.03 6.14
C ALA A 86 -2.65 10.98 7.24
N HIS A 87 -2.61 9.67 6.91
CA HIS A 87 -3.10 8.58 7.77
C HIS A 87 -2.05 7.49 8.03
N LEU A 88 -0.77 7.73 7.71
CA LEU A 88 0.30 6.73 7.80
C LEU A 88 0.45 6.12 9.18
N GLU A 89 0.37 6.93 10.25
CA GLU A 89 0.48 6.46 11.63
C GLU A 89 -0.69 5.51 11.98
N ALA A 90 -1.89 5.89 11.60
CA ALA A 90 -3.08 5.09 11.87
C ALA A 90 -3.09 3.77 11.08
N LEU A 91 -2.59 3.78 9.84
CA LEU A 91 -2.41 2.58 9.04
C LEU A 91 -1.32 1.66 9.63
N ALA A 92 -0.22 2.23 10.12
CA ALA A 92 0.83 1.46 10.80
C ALA A 92 0.34 0.79 12.11
N ASP A 93 -0.66 1.37 12.76
CA ASP A 93 -1.27 0.84 13.98
C ASP A 93 -2.50 -0.07 13.71
N SER A 94 -2.86 -0.29 12.44
CA SER A 94 -4.05 -1.09 12.05
C SER A 94 -3.94 -2.59 12.37
N GLY A 95 -2.72 -3.12 12.41
CA GLY A 95 -2.42 -4.55 12.54
C GLY A 95 -1.98 -5.21 11.22
N ALA A 96 -1.81 -4.43 10.14
CA ALA A 96 -1.14 -4.88 8.93
C ALA A 96 0.39 -4.90 9.11
N GLU A 97 1.09 -5.74 8.36
CA GLU A 97 2.55 -5.82 8.37
C GLU A 97 3.19 -4.83 7.39
N GLY A 98 2.44 -4.34 6.41
CA GLY A 98 2.92 -3.38 5.43
C GLY A 98 1.91 -2.29 5.10
N VAL A 99 2.44 -1.13 4.74
CA VAL A 99 1.66 0.00 4.22
C VAL A 99 2.20 0.37 2.84
N GLY A 100 1.31 0.34 1.85
CA GLY A 100 1.61 0.85 0.52
C GLY A 100 1.53 2.38 0.51
N VAL A 101 2.55 3.01 -0.04
CA VAL A 101 2.74 4.46 -0.08
C VAL A 101 2.75 4.91 -1.53
N ASP A 102 1.99 5.95 -1.86
CA ASP A 102 2.07 6.59 -3.16
C ASP A 102 3.22 7.62 -3.23
N TRP A 103 3.40 8.23 -4.39
CA TRP A 103 4.50 9.18 -4.64
C TRP A 103 4.30 10.57 -4.05
N LEU A 104 3.21 10.80 -3.30
CA LEU A 104 2.89 12.11 -2.73
C LEU A 104 3.62 12.40 -1.41
N VAL A 105 4.38 11.42 -0.91
CA VAL A 105 5.20 11.57 0.30
C VAL A 105 6.55 10.87 0.12
N GLU A 106 7.61 11.46 0.63
CA GLU A 106 8.93 10.83 0.65
C GLU A 106 8.96 9.58 1.54
N LEU A 107 9.63 8.50 1.10
CA LEU A 107 9.72 7.27 1.91
C LEU A 107 10.48 7.50 3.24
N SER A 108 11.44 8.40 3.28
CA SER A 108 12.12 8.81 4.50
C SER A 108 11.15 9.38 5.54
N GLU A 109 10.24 10.24 5.09
CA GLU A 109 9.19 10.82 5.93
C GLU A 109 8.16 9.76 6.35
N ALA A 110 7.70 8.92 5.42
CA ALA A 110 6.79 7.83 5.72
C ALA A 110 7.40 6.87 6.76
N ARG A 111 8.68 6.50 6.61
CA ARG A 111 9.42 5.66 7.56
C ARG A 111 9.52 6.29 8.94
N ARG A 112 9.86 7.58 8.99
CA ARG A 112 9.93 8.33 10.25
C ARG A 112 8.57 8.35 10.96
N ARG A 113 7.48 8.61 10.23
CA ARG A 113 6.13 8.72 10.77
C ARG A 113 5.56 7.39 11.24
N THR A 114 5.83 6.31 10.53
CA THR A 114 5.40 4.96 10.94
C THR A 114 6.29 4.37 12.04
N GLY A 115 7.42 5.04 12.38
CA GLY A 115 8.35 4.58 13.41
C GLY A 115 9.00 3.23 13.09
N GLY A 116 9.01 2.79 11.83
CA GLY A 116 9.53 1.49 11.42
C GLY A 116 8.70 0.30 11.91
N LYS A 117 7.48 0.51 12.38
CA LYS A 117 6.58 -0.54 12.88
C LYS A 117 6.11 -1.49 11.78
N VAL A 118 6.05 -1.03 10.54
CA VAL A 118 5.56 -1.75 9.36
C VAL A 118 6.53 -1.63 8.21
N ALA A 119 6.50 -2.59 7.29
CA ALA A 119 7.15 -2.46 6.00
C ALA A 119 6.46 -1.37 5.17
N LEU A 120 7.23 -0.66 4.33
CA LEU A 120 6.70 0.30 3.37
C LEU A 120 6.84 -0.25 1.96
N GLN A 121 5.74 -0.27 1.21
CA GLN A 121 5.73 -0.65 -0.20
C GLN A 121 5.51 0.59 -1.07
N GLY A 122 6.37 0.78 -2.03
CA GLY A 122 6.29 1.91 -2.97
C GLY A 122 7.67 2.49 -3.26
N ASN A 123 7.77 3.73 -3.74
CA ASN A 123 6.65 4.63 -4.08
C ASN A 123 7.00 5.46 -5.31
N LEU A 124 7.61 4.80 -6.32
CA LEU A 124 7.99 5.49 -7.55
C LEU A 124 6.75 6.03 -8.28
N ASP A 125 6.80 7.29 -8.70
CA ASP A 125 5.76 7.87 -9.55
C ASP A 125 5.66 7.07 -10.86
N PRO A 126 4.50 6.48 -11.19
CA PRO A 126 4.32 5.75 -12.44
C PRO A 126 4.65 6.57 -13.69
N ALA A 127 4.49 7.89 -13.65
CA ALA A 127 4.80 8.77 -14.77
C ALA A 127 6.30 8.74 -15.16
N VAL A 128 7.18 8.28 -14.28
CA VAL A 128 8.60 8.07 -14.58
C VAL A 128 8.80 7.08 -15.73
N LEU A 129 7.87 6.14 -15.94
CA LEU A 129 7.92 5.17 -17.04
C LEU A 129 7.72 5.79 -18.43
N TYR A 130 7.33 7.05 -18.52
CA TYR A 130 7.33 7.82 -19.78
C TYR A 130 8.69 8.45 -20.08
N GLY A 131 9.61 8.46 -19.12
CA GLY A 131 10.95 9.04 -19.25
C GLY A 131 11.93 8.15 -19.99
N SER A 132 13.16 8.65 -20.17
CA SER A 132 14.26 7.86 -20.73
C SER A 132 14.73 6.76 -19.76
N PRO A 133 15.42 5.71 -20.24
CA PRO A 133 16.03 4.71 -19.37
C PRO A 133 16.94 5.29 -18.28
N GLU A 134 17.68 6.37 -18.58
CA GLU A 134 18.52 7.07 -17.60
C GLU A 134 17.69 7.76 -16.53
N ALA A 135 16.58 8.40 -16.91
CA ALA A 135 15.66 9.03 -15.98
C ALA A 135 15.04 8.00 -15.03
N ILE A 136 14.65 6.83 -15.57
CA ILE A 136 14.08 5.73 -14.77
C ILE A 136 15.13 5.26 -13.74
N ARG A 137 16.38 4.97 -14.15
CA ARG A 137 17.45 4.55 -13.23
C ARG A 137 17.72 5.59 -12.15
N THR A 138 17.75 6.86 -12.51
CA THR A 138 17.94 7.96 -11.57
C THR A 138 16.84 8.01 -10.53
N GLN A 139 15.58 7.90 -10.95
CA GLN A 139 14.45 7.95 -10.03
C GLN A 139 14.34 6.71 -9.13
N VAL A 140 14.70 5.53 -9.64
CA VAL A 140 14.85 4.31 -8.81
C VAL A 140 15.90 4.55 -7.72
N GLY A 141 17.06 5.11 -8.05
CA GLY A 141 18.10 5.45 -7.08
C GLY A 141 17.60 6.42 -6.01
N ASN A 142 16.84 7.45 -6.41
CA ASN A 142 16.27 8.44 -5.49
C ASN A 142 15.29 7.78 -4.50
N VAL A 143 14.41 6.90 -4.95
CA VAL A 143 13.44 6.19 -4.08
C VAL A 143 14.17 5.29 -3.08
N LEU A 144 15.17 4.52 -3.54
CA LEU A 144 15.98 3.67 -2.66
C LEU A 144 16.76 4.50 -1.64
N ALA A 145 17.36 5.62 -2.06
CA ALA A 145 18.07 6.53 -1.17
C ALA A 145 17.13 7.19 -0.15
N SER A 146 15.92 7.57 -0.57
CA SER A 146 14.90 8.15 0.32
C SER A 146 14.48 7.16 1.41
N TYR A 147 14.32 5.86 1.09
CA TYR A 147 14.05 4.84 2.12
C TYR A 147 15.25 4.68 3.07
N GLY A 148 16.45 4.68 2.53
CA GLY A 148 17.70 4.50 3.27
C GLY A 148 18.06 3.04 3.52
N GLN A 149 18.93 2.81 4.51
CA GLN A 149 19.45 1.48 4.84
C GLN A 149 18.49 0.67 5.72
N GLY A 150 18.60 -0.65 5.64
CA GLY A 150 17.88 -1.61 6.47
C GLY A 150 16.79 -2.37 5.71
N SER A 151 16.05 -3.21 6.44
CA SER A 151 14.94 -4.02 5.92
C SER A 151 13.62 -3.26 5.97
N GLY A 152 12.57 -3.83 5.35
CA GLY A 152 11.21 -3.32 5.42
C GLY A 152 10.81 -2.43 4.25
N HIS A 153 11.59 -2.40 3.15
CA HIS A 153 11.19 -1.78 1.90
C HIS A 153 10.81 -2.83 0.85
N VAL A 154 9.63 -2.72 0.32
CA VAL A 154 9.18 -3.44 -0.87
C VAL A 154 9.09 -2.41 -2.00
N PHE A 155 10.10 -2.41 -2.89
CA PHE A 155 10.09 -1.46 -4.01
C PHE A 155 8.88 -1.71 -4.93
N ASN A 156 8.15 -0.67 -5.24
CA ASN A 156 7.00 -0.71 -6.15
C ASN A 156 6.77 0.69 -6.74
N LEU A 157 5.95 0.75 -7.78
CA LEU A 157 5.31 1.99 -8.17
C LEU A 157 4.33 2.45 -7.09
N GLY A 158 4.13 3.75 -6.97
CA GLY A 158 3.14 4.33 -6.04
C GLY A 158 1.69 4.13 -6.48
N HIS A 159 1.44 3.60 -7.67
CA HIS A 159 0.14 3.22 -8.22
C HIS A 159 0.30 2.30 -9.43
N GLY A 160 -0.82 1.84 -10.01
CA GLY A 160 -0.82 1.08 -11.25
C GLY A 160 -0.30 1.87 -12.46
N MET A 161 0.13 1.14 -13.48
CA MET A 161 0.61 1.67 -14.75
C MET A 161 -0.56 2.00 -15.69
N SER A 162 -0.35 2.96 -16.60
CA SER A 162 -1.26 3.20 -17.72
C SER A 162 -0.99 2.23 -18.88
N PRO A 163 -2.02 1.85 -19.65
CA PRO A 163 -1.88 0.88 -20.74
C PRO A 163 -0.95 1.30 -21.89
N ASP A 164 -0.68 2.59 -22.00
CA ASP A 164 0.17 3.21 -23.03
C ASP A 164 1.65 3.32 -22.62
N MET A 165 2.01 2.90 -21.39
CA MET A 165 3.41 2.87 -20.95
C MET A 165 4.17 1.75 -21.67
N ASN A 166 5.42 2.07 -22.06
CA ASN A 166 6.28 1.13 -22.77
C ASN A 166 6.71 -0.03 -21.85
N PRO A 167 6.42 -1.31 -22.17
CA PRO A 167 6.82 -2.45 -21.37
C PRO A 167 8.34 -2.57 -21.16
N GLU A 168 9.17 -2.15 -22.15
CA GLU A 168 10.63 -2.16 -22.04
C GLU A 168 11.12 -1.25 -20.91
N HIS A 169 10.40 -0.18 -20.61
CA HIS A 169 10.74 0.71 -19.49
C HIS A 169 10.48 0.04 -18.13
N VAL A 170 9.54 -0.90 -18.07
CA VAL A 170 9.33 -1.73 -16.86
C VAL A 170 10.52 -2.66 -16.65
N ALA A 171 11.07 -3.26 -17.72
CA ALA A 171 12.29 -4.07 -17.63
C ALA A 171 13.47 -3.23 -17.13
N VAL A 172 13.66 -2.02 -17.66
CA VAL A 172 14.68 -1.07 -17.18
C VAL A 172 14.52 -0.75 -15.69
N LEU A 173 13.26 -0.55 -15.23
CA LEU A 173 12.96 -0.30 -13.82
C LEU A 173 13.37 -1.49 -12.94
N VAL A 174 12.96 -2.70 -13.31
CA VAL A 174 13.26 -3.92 -12.54
C VAL A 174 14.78 -4.14 -12.46
N ASP A 175 15.48 -4.02 -13.59
CA ASP A 175 16.93 -4.14 -13.62
C ASP A 175 17.63 -3.09 -12.76
N ALA A 176 17.16 -1.84 -12.81
CA ALA A 176 17.71 -0.76 -12.01
C ALA A 176 17.55 -1.02 -10.50
N VAL A 177 16.39 -1.52 -10.08
CA VAL A 177 16.14 -1.89 -8.67
C VAL A 177 17.10 -3.01 -8.24
N HIS A 178 17.22 -4.08 -9.04
CA HIS A 178 18.10 -5.20 -8.71
C HIS A 178 19.57 -4.76 -8.62
N GLN A 179 20.05 -3.96 -9.58
CA GLN A 179 21.43 -3.47 -9.61
C GLN A 179 21.74 -2.54 -8.41
N ALA A 180 20.81 -1.67 -8.06
CA ALA A 180 21.00 -0.70 -6.99
C ALA A 180 20.80 -1.29 -5.58
N SER A 181 20.09 -2.42 -5.45
CA SER A 181 19.84 -3.10 -4.18
C SER A 181 20.64 -4.40 -3.98
N ALA A 182 21.45 -4.81 -4.96
CA ALA A 182 22.40 -5.92 -4.80
C ALA A 182 23.42 -5.58 -3.71
N ARG A 183 23.50 -6.44 -2.69
CA ARG A 183 24.45 -6.36 -1.57
C ARG A 183 25.60 -7.33 -1.77
#